data_a3f498b5e7869eab9dd28c5d35a6a33b
#
_entry.id   a3f498b5e7869eab9dd28c5d35a6a33b
#
_cell.length_a   1.000
_cell.length_b   1.000
_cell.length_c   1.000
_cell.angle_alpha   90.00
_cell.angle_beta   90.00
_cell.angle_gamma   90.00
#
_symmetry.space_group_name_H-M   'P 1'
#
loop_
_entity.id
_entity.type
_entity.pdbx_description
1 polymer ?
#
loop_
_entity_poly.entity_id
_entity_poly.type
_entity_poly.pdbx_seq_one_letter_code
_entity_poly.pdbx_strand_id
1 'polypeptide(L)'
;MNQYDVIIIGSGIAGALTGAVLAKSGLNVLILDSAQHPRFSVGEAATPESGFLLRLLSKRFDIPEIAYLSHPDKIIQHVGSSACGIKLGFSFAWHQENAPSSPDHLVAPPLKVPEAHLFRQDIDYFALMIALKHGAESRQNIKIESISLNDDGVEVALSNAALVKAAFIIDAAAQGSPLSRQLGLRTTEGLATDTCSFFTHMLNVKSYEDALAPLSRTGSPIELFKSTLHHIFEEGWLWVIPFNNHPQGTNQLCSVGFQFNNAKYRPTEAPEIEFRKLLKKYPAIGEHFKDAVNAREWIYAPRINYRSVQNVGDRFCLLPQATGFIDPLFSRGLITTFESILRLAPKVLDAARSNRWQREQFIEVERHCLNAVATNDQLVSCSYEAFSDFHLWNVWHRVWLSGSNLGSAFLQKLLHDLEHSGDARQFDAALEAVRFPGCLSLNSPAYESLFRQSCQVMQQAREQARPVAETANALHELIKEHEAELLPLGYSRISNRFILKA
;
A
#
# COMPACT_ATOMS: atom_id res chain seq x y z
N MET A 1 -37.95 -7.51 -1.31
CA MET A 1 -36.90 -8.31 -0.65
C MET A 1 -35.59 -8.01 -1.30
N ASN A 2 -34.54 -7.78 -0.53
CA ASN A 2 -33.21 -7.65 -1.07
C ASN A 2 -32.77 -9.00 -1.62
N GLN A 3 -32.16 -8.98 -2.82
CA GLN A 3 -31.64 -10.17 -3.46
C GLN A 3 -30.33 -10.61 -2.83
N TYR A 4 -29.54 -9.63 -2.28
CA TYR A 4 -28.25 -9.82 -1.62
C TYR A 4 -28.24 -9.09 -0.27
N ASP A 5 -27.40 -9.54 0.64
CA ASP A 5 -27.09 -8.79 1.86
C ASP A 5 -26.12 -7.66 1.54
N VAL A 6 -25.09 -7.94 0.71
CA VAL A 6 -24.04 -6.99 0.37
C VAL A 6 -23.73 -7.04 -1.13
N ILE A 7 -23.66 -5.86 -1.75
CA ILE A 7 -23.02 -5.67 -3.08
C ILE A 7 -21.63 -5.09 -2.86
N ILE A 8 -20.62 -5.66 -3.55
CA ILE A 8 -19.23 -5.15 -3.56
C ILE A 8 -18.91 -4.69 -4.97
N ILE A 9 -18.40 -3.46 -5.10
CA ILE A 9 -17.94 -2.89 -6.36
C ILE A 9 -16.43 -3.06 -6.47
N GLY A 10 -15.98 -3.77 -7.51
CA GLY A 10 -14.58 -4.10 -7.75
C GLY A 10 -14.20 -5.48 -7.22
N SER A 11 -13.64 -6.31 -8.11
CA SER A 11 -13.17 -7.68 -7.81
C SER A 11 -11.66 -7.80 -7.67
N GLY A 12 -10.93 -6.67 -7.49
CA GLY A 12 -9.53 -6.70 -7.09
C GLY A 12 -9.34 -7.30 -5.70
N ILE A 13 -8.10 -7.43 -5.24
CA ILE A 13 -7.78 -8.09 -3.95
C ILE A 13 -8.63 -7.59 -2.77
N ALA A 14 -8.92 -6.28 -2.73
CA ALA A 14 -9.73 -5.67 -1.67
C ALA A 14 -11.18 -6.20 -1.67
N GLY A 15 -11.88 -6.06 -2.79
CA GLY A 15 -13.28 -6.50 -2.91
C GLY A 15 -13.42 -8.01 -2.86
N ALA A 16 -12.51 -8.74 -3.50
CA ALA A 16 -12.51 -10.20 -3.52
C ALA A 16 -12.31 -10.79 -2.11
N LEU A 17 -11.31 -10.33 -1.34
CA LEU A 17 -11.12 -10.82 0.04
C LEU A 17 -12.24 -10.40 0.98
N THR A 18 -12.80 -9.18 0.80
CA THR A 18 -14.00 -8.75 1.54
C THR A 18 -15.18 -9.69 1.24
N GLY A 19 -15.40 -9.97 -0.04
CA GLY A 19 -16.45 -10.89 -0.48
C GLY A 19 -16.27 -12.30 0.07
N ALA A 20 -15.04 -12.82 0.06
CA ALA A 20 -14.72 -14.13 0.62
C ALA A 20 -15.07 -14.22 2.12
N VAL A 21 -14.66 -13.22 2.90
CA VAL A 21 -14.89 -13.14 4.33
C VAL A 21 -16.39 -13.06 4.64
N LEU A 22 -17.13 -12.21 3.95
CA LEU A 22 -18.57 -12.03 4.21
C LEU A 22 -19.37 -13.23 3.76
N ALA A 23 -19.08 -13.81 2.59
CA ALA A 23 -19.77 -15.01 2.09
C ALA A 23 -19.48 -16.25 2.97
N LYS A 24 -18.21 -16.47 3.35
CA LYS A 24 -17.85 -17.53 4.31
C LYS A 24 -18.61 -17.39 5.65
N SER A 25 -18.91 -16.16 6.04
CA SER A 25 -19.65 -15.85 7.26
C SER A 25 -21.18 -15.94 7.11
N GLY A 26 -21.68 -16.40 5.95
CA GLY A 26 -23.08 -16.74 5.70
C GLY A 26 -23.92 -15.63 5.05
N LEU A 27 -23.30 -14.53 4.56
CA LEU A 27 -24.04 -13.50 3.84
C LEU A 27 -24.13 -13.81 2.34
N ASN A 28 -25.23 -13.39 1.71
CA ASN A 28 -25.39 -13.39 0.26
C ASN A 28 -24.65 -12.20 -0.35
N VAL A 29 -23.53 -12.46 -1.02
CA VAL A 29 -22.63 -11.41 -1.53
C VAL A 29 -22.58 -11.43 -3.05
N LEU A 30 -22.78 -10.27 -3.68
CA LEU A 30 -22.56 -10.04 -5.10
C LEU A 30 -21.35 -9.12 -5.31
N ILE A 31 -20.36 -9.57 -6.10
CA ILE A 31 -19.20 -8.78 -6.52
C ILE A 31 -19.41 -8.35 -7.97
N LEU A 32 -19.37 -7.04 -8.22
CA LEU A 32 -19.51 -6.44 -9.56
C LEU A 32 -18.17 -5.85 -10.02
N ASP A 33 -17.74 -6.16 -11.25
CA ASP A 33 -16.55 -5.53 -11.84
C ASP A 33 -16.81 -5.14 -13.31
N SER A 34 -16.34 -3.97 -13.69
CA SER A 34 -16.42 -3.48 -15.08
C SER A 34 -15.41 -4.14 -16.02
N ALA A 35 -14.41 -4.80 -15.48
CA ALA A 35 -13.41 -5.58 -16.22
C ALA A 35 -13.55 -7.07 -15.92
N GLN A 36 -12.75 -7.88 -16.61
CA GLN A 36 -12.69 -9.33 -16.44
C GLN A 36 -11.28 -9.75 -15.99
N HIS A 37 -11.20 -10.69 -15.06
CA HIS A 37 -9.95 -11.35 -14.68
C HIS A 37 -9.53 -12.42 -15.70
N PRO A 38 -8.21 -12.64 -15.86
CA PRO A 38 -7.11 -11.92 -15.24
C PRO A 38 -6.89 -10.54 -15.88
N ARG A 39 -6.60 -9.54 -15.07
CA ARG A 39 -6.39 -8.16 -15.54
C ARG A 39 -5.23 -7.47 -14.84
N PHE A 40 -4.62 -6.51 -15.53
CA PHE A 40 -3.54 -5.71 -14.95
C PHE A 40 -4.02 -4.88 -13.74
N SER A 41 -3.18 -4.84 -12.72
CA SER A 41 -3.31 -3.95 -11.57
C SER A 41 -1.93 -3.67 -11.00
N VAL A 42 -1.78 -2.56 -10.29
CA VAL A 42 -0.55 -2.17 -9.57
C VAL A 42 -0.75 -2.27 -8.05
N GLY A 43 0.31 -2.00 -7.27
CA GLY A 43 0.35 -2.24 -5.84
C GLY A 43 0.92 -3.64 -5.56
N GLU A 44 2.17 -3.84 -6.00
CA GLU A 44 2.80 -5.16 -6.22
C GLU A 44 3.83 -5.51 -5.14
N ALA A 45 4.17 -4.59 -4.23
CA ALA A 45 5.15 -4.84 -3.19
C ALA A 45 4.46 -5.11 -1.84
N ALA A 46 4.53 -6.35 -1.35
CA ALA A 46 4.09 -6.72 -0.01
C ALA A 46 5.04 -6.17 1.07
N THR A 47 4.55 -6.16 2.31
CA THR A 47 5.31 -5.73 3.50
C THR A 47 5.05 -6.71 4.64
N PRO A 48 5.90 -6.77 5.69
CA PRO A 48 5.65 -7.63 6.83
C PRO A 48 4.28 -7.42 7.47
N GLU A 49 3.83 -6.16 7.56
CA GLU A 49 2.50 -5.85 8.07
C GLU A 49 1.39 -6.48 7.21
N SER A 50 1.52 -6.40 5.87
CA SER A 50 0.54 -7.00 4.97
C SER A 50 0.51 -8.53 5.08
N GLY A 51 1.68 -9.16 5.28
CA GLY A 51 1.80 -10.60 5.53
C GLY A 51 1.12 -11.02 6.84
N PHE A 52 1.34 -10.29 7.93
CA PHE A 52 0.65 -10.55 9.21
C PHE A 52 -0.86 -10.35 9.09
N LEU A 53 -1.32 -9.29 8.42
CA LEU A 53 -2.75 -9.02 8.25
C LEU A 53 -3.46 -10.08 7.40
N LEU A 54 -2.82 -10.63 6.36
CA LEU A 54 -3.37 -11.76 5.60
C LEU A 54 -3.50 -13.02 6.47
N ARG A 55 -2.53 -13.30 7.33
CA ARG A 55 -2.58 -14.42 8.27
C ARG A 55 -3.67 -14.21 9.33
N LEU A 56 -3.82 -12.98 9.83
CA LEU A 56 -4.90 -12.60 10.75
C LEU A 56 -6.27 -12.77 10.09
N LEU A 57 -6.48 -12.30 8.86
CA LEU A 57 -7.71 -12.51 8.09
C LEU A 57 -8.01 -14.01 7.93
N SER A 58 -7.02 -14.78 7.51
CA SER A 58 -7.13 -16.23 7.35
C SER A 58 -7.58 -16.91 8.65
N LYS A 59 -6.92 -16.60 9.76
CA LYS A 59 -7.20 -17.23 11.06
C LYS A 59 -8.54 -16.75 11.64
N ARG A 60 -8.82 -15.44 11.55
CA ARG A 60 -10.03 -14.83 12.13
C ARG A 60 -11.32 -15.35 11.49
N PHE A 61 -11.29 -15.60 10.17
CA PHE A 61 -12.48 -15.99 9.40
C PHE A 61 -12.45 -17.44 8.89
N ASP A 62 -11.45 -18.21 9.30
CA ASP A 62 -11.28 -19.62 8.91
C ASP A 62 -11.25 -19.80 7.37
N ILE A 63 -10.39 -19.03 6.70
CA ILE A 63 -10.15 -19.09 5.25
C ILE A 63 -8.65 -19.32 5.02
N PRO A 64 -8.15 -20.57 5.06
CA PRO A 64 -6.72 -20.86 4.96
C PRO A 64 -6.04 -20.31 3.70
N GLU A 65 -6.78 -20.24 2.59
CA GLU A 65 -6.28 -19.78 1.30
C GLU A 65 -5.79 -18.32 1.33
N ILE A 66 -6.34 -17.48 2.20
CA ILE A 66 -5.87 -16.09 2.36
C ILE A 66 -4.41 -16.06 2.85
N ALA A 67 -4.04 -16.99 3.74
CA ALA A 67 -2.65 -17.06 4.23
C ALA A 67 -1.66 -17.52 3.15
N TYR A 68 -2.09 -18.12 2.05
CA TYR A 68 -1.20 -18.47 0.94
C TYR A 68 -0.59 -17.23 0.27
N LEU A 69 -1.28 -16.09 0.34
CA LEU A 69 -0.80 -14.82 -0.21
C LEU A 69 0.26 -14.10 0.66
N SER A 70 0.55 -14.62 1.85
CA SER A 70 1.42 -13.97 2.85
C SER A 70 2.90 -14.30 2.74
N HIS A 71 3.32 -15.16 1.80
CA HIS A 71 4.72 -15.56 1.65
C HIS A 71 5.00 -16.03 0.22
N PRO A 72 6.14 -15.71 -0.41
CA PRO A 72 6.44 -16.07 -1.79
C PRO A 72 6.36 -17.58 -2.04
N ASP A 73 6.94 -18.42 -1.18
CA ASP A 73 6.91 -19.88 -1.36
C ASP A 73 5.48 -20.44 -1.31
N LYS A 74 4.62 -19.88 -0.45
CA LYS A 74 3.22 -20.28 -0.38
C LYS A 74 2.44 -19.87 -1.64
N ILE A 75 2.73 -18.68 -2.18
CA ILE A 75 2.15 -18.25 -3.46
C ILE A 75 2.51 -19.22 -4.56
N ILE A 76 3.78 -19.56 -4.70
CA ILE A 76 4.25 -20.52 -5.72
C ILE A 76 3.61 -21.88 -5.53
N GLN A 77 3.51 -22.35 -4.29
CA GLN A 77 2.98 -23.68 -3.98
C GLN A 77 1.45 -23.80 -4.20
N HIS A 78 0.68 -22.74 -3.87
CA HIS A 78 -0.78 -22.85 -3.76
C HIS A 78 -1.56 -21.99 -4.76
N VAL A 79 -0.98 -20.89 -5.24
CA VAL A 79 -1.62 -20.04 -6.24
C VAL A 79 -1.40 -20.56 -7.65
N GLY A 80 -0.46 -21.51 -7.83
CA GLY A 80 -0.05 -22.01 -9.13
C GLY A 80 0.68 -20.94 -9.96
N SER A 81 1.10 -19.86 -9.34
CA SER A 81 1.76 -18.73 -9.97
C SER A 81 3.23 -18.70 -9.60
N SER A 82 4.10 -19.15 -10.50
CA SER A 82 5.53 -18.87 -10.45
C SER A 82 5.88 -17.45 -10.96
N ALA A 83 4.87 -16.60 -11.14
CA ALA A 83 5.02 -15.26 -11.66
C ALA A 83 5.39 -14.21 -10.60
N CYS A 84 5.24 -14.51 -9.31
CA CYS A 84 5.61 -13.63 -8.22
C CYS A 84 7.11 -13.61 -7.97
N GLY A 85 7.65 -12.43 -7.61
CA GLY A 85 9.02 -12.27 -7.16
C GLY A 85 9.16 -12.39 -5.64
N ILE A 86 10.42 -12.46 -5.16
CA ILE A 86 10.77 -12.40 -3.74
C ILE A 86 11.17 -10.99 -3.34
N LYS A 87 10.83 -10.58 -2.11
CA LYS A 87 11.21 -9.31 -1.53
C LYS A 87 11.90 -9.54 -0.18
N LEU A 88 13.18 -9.19 -0.10
CA LEU A 88 14.02 -9.34 1.09
C LEU A 88 14.28 -8.00 1.81
N GLY A 89 13.87 -6.88 1.23
CA GLY A 89 14.10 -5.56 1.81
C GLY A 89 13.38 -4.42 1.12
N PHE A 90 13.51 -3.24 1.72
CA PHE A 90 13.31 -1.96 1.08
C PHE A 90 14.68 -1.33 0.82
N SER A 91 14.94 -0.96 -0.43
CA SER A 91 16.23 -0.34 -0.79
C SER A 91 15.98 1.02 -1.43
N PHE A 92 16.72 2.02 -0.98
CA PHE A 92 16.62 3.40 -1.45
C PHE A 92 18.01 3.87 -1.85
N ALA A 93 18.20 4.07 -3.16
CA ALA A 93 19.42 4.63 -3.73
C ALA A 93 19.15 6.10 -4.09
N TRP A 94 19.84 7.02 -3.44
CA TRP A 94 19.72 8.45 -3.70
C TRP A 94 20.69 8.88 -4.81
N HIS A 95 20.21 9.74 -5.72
CA HIS A 95 20.95 10.18 -6.89
C HIS A 95 21.00 11.71 -6.98
N GLN A 96 22.20 12.20 -7.30
CA GLN A 96 22.41 13.57 -7.70
C GLN A 96 22.36 13.68 -9.23
N GLU A 97 21.81 14.77 -9.74
CA GLU A 97 21.79 15.07 -11.17
C GLU A 97 23.18 15.02 -11.80
N ASN A 98 23.28 14.36 -12.96
CA ASN A 98 24.53 14.22 -13.75
C ASN A 98 25.73 13.60 -12.98
N ALA A 99 25.49 12.95 -11.84
CA ALA A 99 26.52 12.31 -11.04
C ALA A 99 26.47 10.76 -11.15
N PRO A 100 27.62 10.08 -10.94
CA PRO A 100 27.63 8.65 -10.80
C PRO A 100 26.93 8.21 -9.51
N SER A 101 26.44 6.97 -9.48
CA SER A 101 25.90 6.39 -8.25
C SER A 101 26.98 6.27 -7.18
N SER A 102 26.61 6.60 -5.95
CA SER A 102 27.46 6.37 -4.78
C SER A 102 26.92 5.23 -3.94
N PRO A 103 27.71 4.18 -3.68
CA PRO A 103 27.31 3.12 -2.73
C PRO A 103 27.02 3.66 -1.33
N ASP A 104 27.58 4.83 -0.97
CA ASP A 104 27.34 5.47 0.31
C ASP A 104 25.97 6.16 0.39
N HIS A 105 25.34 6.43 -0.74
CA HIS A 105 23.99 6.98 -0.84
C HIS A 105 22.90 5.88 -0.94
N LEU A 106 23.17 4.72 -0.35
CA LEU A 106 22.25 3.59 -0.29
C LEU A 106 21.79 3.35 1.15
N VAL A 107 20.47 3.19 1.35
CA VAL A 107 19.85 2.70 2.57
C VAL A 107 19.04 1.45 2.21
N ALA A 108 19.33 0.32 2.83
CA ALA A 108 18.71 -0.95 2.44
C ALA A 108 18.42 -1.85 3.66
N PRO A 109 17.42 -1.50 4.51
CA PRO A 109 17.03 -2.34 5.63
C PRO A 109 16.45 -3.67 5.14
N PRO A 110 17.01 -4.81 5.60
CA PRO A 110 16.49 -6.13 5.29
C PRO A 110 15.19 -6.40 6.04
N LEU A 111 14.31 -7.19 5.43
CA LEU A 111 13.15 -7.76 6.09
C LEU A 111 13.57 -8.96 6.93
N LYS A 112 12.93 -9.16 8.09
CA LYS A 112 13.13 -10.33 8.93
C LYS A 112 12.55 -11.62 8.34
N VAL A 113 11.48 -11.48 7.56
CA VAL A 113 10.78 -12.55 6.86
C VAL A 113 10.67 -12.14 5.40
N PRO A 114 10.95 -13.03 4.45
CA PRO A 114 10.74 -12.75 3.05
C PRO A 114 9.27 -12.41 2.75
N GLU A 115 9.08 -11.39 1.94
CA GLU A 115 7.78 -10.98 1.41
C GLU A 115 7.75 -11.21 -0.10
N ALA A 116 6.60 -10.98 -0.74
CA ALA A 116 6.45 -11.18 -2.16
C ALA A 116 6.40 -9.86 -2.95
N HIS A 117 6.94 -9.90 -4.16
CA HIS A 117 6.49 -9.03 -5.23
C HIS A 117 5.30 -9.72 -5.90
N LEU A 118 4.12 -9.14 -5.70
CA LEU A 118 2.85 -9.74 -6.09
C LEU A 118 2.55 -9.43 -7.55
N PHE A 119 2.55 -10.44 -8.41
CA PHE A 119 2.04 -10.28 -9.77
C PHE A 119 0.51 -10.22 -9.72
N ARG A 120 -0.01 -9.00 -9.63
CA ARG A 120 -1.40 -8.70 -9.24
C ARG A 120 -2.45 -9.33 -10.15
N GLN A 121 -2.14 -9.55 -11.42
CA GLN A 121 -3.01 -10.24 -12.35
C GLN A 121 -3.43 -11.62 -11.83
N ASP A 122 -2.48 -12.40 -11.32
CA ASP A 122 -2.71 -13.75 -10.81
C ASP A 122 -3.25 -13.70 -9.38
N ILE A 123 -2.72 -12.81 -8.55
CA ILE A 123 -3.11 -12.65 -7.14
C ILE A 123 -4.57 -12.20 -7.00
N ASP A 124 -4.97 -11.19 -7.78
CA ASP A 124 -6.35 -10.68 -7.74
C ASP A 124 -7.34 -11.73 -8.26
N TYR A 125 -6.95 -12.49 -9.30
CA TYR A 125 -7.77 -13.59 -9.80
C TYR A 125 -7.90 -14.70 -8.76
N PHE A 126 -6.81 -15.09 -8.11
CA PHE A 126 -6.85 -16.08 -7.04
C PHE A 126 -7.72 -15.62 -5.86
N ALA A 127 -7.63 -14.36 -5.46
CA ALA A 127 -8.49 -13.79 -4.41
C ALA A 127 -9.97 -13.87 -4.81
N LEU A 128 -10.32 -13.60 -6.07
CA LEU A 128 -11.68 -13.77 -6.58
C LEU A 128 -12.13 -15.25 -6.52
N MET A 129 -11.25 -16.19 -6.86
CA MET A 129 -11.56 -17.62 -6.77
C MET A 129 -11.82 -18.06 -5.31
N ILE A 130 -11.12 -17.49 -4.33
CA ILE A 130 -11.43 -17.69 -2.90
C ILE A 130 -12.86 -17.21 -2.61
N ALA A 131 -13.23 -16.00 -3.06
CA ALA A 131 -14.59 -15.49 -2.82
C ALA A 131 -15.66 -16.40 -3.40
N LEU A 132 -15.50 -16.83 -4.64
CA LEU A 132 -16.44 -17.76 -5.31
C LEU A 132 -16.49 -19.11 -4.61
N LYS A 133 -15.36 -19.66 -4.19
CA LYS A 133 -15.30 -20.92 -3.41
C LYS A 133 -16.11 -20.85 -2.13
N HIS A 134 -16.14 -19.70 -1.48
CA HIS A 134 -16.85 -19.48 -0.23
C HIS A 134 -18.29 -18.96 -0.39
N GLY A 135 -18.80 -18.91 -1.64
CA GLY A 135 -20.22 -18.66 -1.91
C GLY A 135 -20.58 -17.27 -2.39
N ALA A 136 -19.60 -16.38 -2.65
CA ALA A 136 -19.89 -15.10 -3.29
C ALA A 136 -20.27 -15.33 -4.76
N GLU A 137 -21.23 -14.55 -5.28
CA GLU A 137 -21.50 -14.42 -6.71
C GLU A 137 -20.64 -13.31 -7.31
N SER A 138 -20.16 -13.47 -8.54
CA SER A 138 -19.45 -12.41 -9.26
C SER A 138 -20.00 -12.20 -10.66
N ARG A 139 -20.15 -10.93 -11.05
CA ARG A 139 -20.50 -10.52 -12.41
C ARG A 139 -19.41 -9.57 -12.91
N GLN A 140 -18.71 -10.02 -13.92
CA GLN A 140 -17.62 -9.29 -14.58
C GLN A 140 -18.10 -8.71 -15.92
N ASN A 141 -17.36 -7.73 -16.48
CA ASN A 141 -17.73 -6.95 -17.66
C ASN A 141 -19.08 -6.21 -17.51
N ILE A 142 -19.41 -5.83 -16.28
CA ILE A 142 -20.65 -5.13 -15.96
C ILE A 142 -20.35 -3.75 -15.39
N LYS A 143 -20.77 -2.69 -16.07
CA LYS A 143 -20.69 -1.32 -15.57
C LYS A 143 -21.90 -0.99 -14.70
N ILE A 144 -21.68 -0.16 -13.71
CA ILE A 144 -22.72 0.42 -12.87
C ILE A 144 -23.16 1.72 -13.51
N GLU A 145 -24.46 1.85 -13.78
CA GLU A 145 -25.07 3.05 -14.34
C GLU A 145 -25.48 4.03 -13.24
N SER A 146 -26.14 3.53 -12.20
CA SER A 146 -26.55 4.33 -11.04
C SER A 146 -26.66 3.49 -9.78
N ILE A 147 -26.54 4.18 -8.63
CA ILE A 147 -26.68 3.61 -7.28
C ILE A 147 -27.72 4.46 -6.54
N SER A 148 -28.75 3.85 -6.00
CA SER A 148 -29.74 4.51 -5.15
C SER A 148 -29.64 3.96 -3.73
N LEU A 149 -29.46 4.85 -2.76
CA LEU A 149 -29.43 4.54 -1.33
C LEU A 149 -30.77 4.99 -0.73
N ASN A 150 -31.54 4.06 -0.22
CA ASN A 150 -32.88 4.30 0.32
C ASN A 150 -32.97 3.71 1.74
N ASP A 151 -34.00 4.10 2.49
CA ASP A 151 -34.25 3.57 3.84
C ASP A 151 -34.41 2.05 3.85
N ASP A 152 -34.95 1.47 2.77
CA ASP A 152 -35.20 0.03 2.65
C ASP A 152 -34.01 -0.77 2.11
N GLY A 153 -32.99 -0.13 1.53
CA GLY A 153 -31.84 -0.80 0.94
C GLY A 153 -31.10 0.00 -0.11
N VAL A 154 -30.31 -0.73 -0.87
CA VAL A 154 -29.48 -0.23 -1.99
C VAL A 154 -30.01 -0.83 -3.29
N GLU A 155 -30.21 -0.01 -4.31
CA GLU A 155 -30.53 -0.45 -5.66
C GLU A 155 -29.41 -0.02 -6.62
N VAL A 156 -28.93 -0.96 -7.43
CA VAL A 156 -27.85 -0.73 -8.41
C VAL A 156 -28.36 -1.08 -9.81
N ALA A 157 -28.42 -0.10 -10.68
CA ALA A 157 -28.71 -0.29 -12.10
C ALA A 157 -27.42 -0.64 -12.86
N LEU A 158 -27.48 -1.68 -13.67
CA LEU A 158 -26.37 -2.26 -14.41
C LEU A 158 -26.46 -1.95 -15.92
N SER A 159 -25.34 -1.94 -16.60
CA SER A 159 -25.24 -1.65 -18.04
C SER A 159 -25.99 -2.62 -18.97
N ASN A 160 -26.38 -3.78 -18.46
CA ASN A 160 -27.25 -4.75 -19.17
C ASN A 160 -28.73 -4.60 -18.83
N ALA A 161 -29.14 -3.43 -18.34
CA ALA A 161 -30.50 -3.08 -17.91
C ALA A 161 -31.03 -3.91 -16.72
N ALA A 162 -30.18 -4.70 -16.04
CA ALA A 162 -30.58 -5.39 -14.83
C ALA A 162 -30.55 -4.45 -13.62
N LEU A 163 -31.47 -4.66 -12.68
CA LEU A 163 -31.51 -4.00 -11.38
C LEU A 163 -31.20 -5.03 -10.31
N VAL A 164 -30.22 -4.75 -9.45
CA VAL A 164 -29.87 -5.60 -8.30
C VAL A 164 -30.05 -4.82 -7.00
N LYS A 165 -30.48 -5.52 -5.94
CA LYS A 165 -30.80 -4.92 -4.65
C LYS A 165 -30.05 -5.60 -3.53
N ALA A 166 -29.58 -4.78 -2.57
CA ALA A 166 -28.91 -5.27 -1.36
C ALA A 166 -29.27 -4.44 -0.13
N ALA A 167 -28.92 -4.93 1.04
CA ALA A 167 -29.02 -4.16 2.27
C ALA A 167 -27.89 -3.15 2.42
N PHE A 168 -26.69 -3.45 1.88
CA PHE A 168 -25.49 -2.64 2.03
C PHE A 168 -24.60 -2.70 0.78
N ILE A 169 -23.85 -1.64 0.52
CA ILE A 169 -22.89 -1.57 -0.61
C ILE A 169 -21.49 -1.21 -0.12
N ILE A 170 -20.49 -1.93 -0.64
CA ILE A 170 -19.06 -1.68 -0.36
C ILE A 170 -18.38 -1.31 -1.68
N ASP A 171 -17.75 -0.14 -1.75
CA ASP A 171 -16.99 0.26 -2.93
C ASP A 171 -15.49 -0.02 -2.74
N ALA A 172 -14.97 -0.97 -3.50
CA ALA A 172 -13.57 -1.39 -3.57
C ALA A 172 -12.92 -1.05 -4.92
N ALA A 173 -13.54 -0.17 -5.74
CA ALA A 173 -13.09 0.13 -7.09
C ALA A 173 -11.97 1.21 -7.17
N ALA A 174 -11.33 1.50 -6.06
CA ALA A 174 -10.19 2.40 -5.95
C ALA A 174 -10.45 3.77 -6.63
N GLN A 175 -9.52 4.25 -7.48
CA GLN A 175 -9.68 5.52 -8.18
C GLN A 175 -10.94 5.55 -9.06
N GLY A 176 -11.38 4.40 -9.53
CA GLY A 176 -12.60 4.25 -10.34
C GLY A 176 -13.91 4.33 -9.59
N SER A 177 -13.92 4.44 -8.25
CA SER A 177 -15.07 4.41 -7.36
C SER A 177 -16.31 5.15 -7.93
N PRO A 178 -17.37 4.42 -8.35
CA PRO A 178 -18.59 5.06 -8.85
C PRO A 178 -19.38 5.71 -7.72
N LEU A 179 -19.38 5.10 -6.53
CA LEU A 179 -20.11 5.61 -5.38
C LEU A 179 -19.53 6.92 -4.86
N SER A 180 -18.20 7.01 -4.72
CA SER A 180 -17.53 8.24 -4.31
C SER A 180 -17.79 9.40 -5.28
N ARG A 181 -17.83 9.11 -6.60
CA ARG A 181 -18.15 10.12 -7.62
C ARG A 181 -19.61 10.54 -7.56
N GLN A 182 -20.53 9.58 -7.49
CA GLN A 182 -21.96 9.88 -7.48
C GLN A 182 -22.36 10.70 -6.25
N LEU A 183 -21.80 10.42 -5.10
CA LEU A 183 -22.08 11.14 -3.86
C LEU A 183 -21.24 12.42 -3.66
N GLY A 184 -20.36 12.76 -4.62
CA GLY A 184 -19.50 13.96 -4.53
C GLY A 184 -18.53 13.94 -3.34
N LEU A 185 -18.09 12.77 -2.90
CA LEU A 185 -17.26 12.62 -1.70
C LEU A 185 -15.78 12.95 -1.92
N ARG A 186 -15.32 12.84 -3.18
CA ARG A 186 -13.89 12.97 -3.51
C ARG A 186 -13.45 14.42 -3.59
N THR A 187 -12.31 14.71 -2.97
CA THR A 187 -11.64 16.00 -3.02
C THR A 187 -10.12 15.83 -3.03
N THR A 188 -9.42 16.90 -3.39
CA THR A 188 -7.97 17.06 -3.20
C THR A 188 -7.64 18.14 -2.18
N GLU A 189 -8.65 18.78 -1.63
CA GLU A 189 -8.48 19.85 -0.64
C GLU A 189 -7.85 19.34 0.66
N GLY A 190 -6.93 20.13 1.20
CA GLY A 190 -6.23 19.81 2.43
C GLY A 190 -5.13 18.75 2.30
N LEU A 191 -4.84 18.22 1.08
CA LEU A 191 -3.68 17.38 0.85
C LEU A 191 -2.42 18.24 0.66
N ALA A 192 -1.35 17.87 1.36
CA ALA A 192 -0.03 18.47 1.19
C ALA A 192 0.73 17.88 -0.03
N THR A 193 0.36 16.65 -0.42
CA THR A 193 1.00 15.94 -1.53
C THR A 193 0.26 16.22 -2.85
N ASP A 194 1.01 16.60 -3.89
CA ASP A 194 0.54 16.71 -5.27
C ASP A 194 1.57 16.07 -6.19
N THR A 195 1.30 14.84 -6.65
CA THR A 195 2.24 14.05 -7.46
C THR A 195 1.56 13.43 -8.67
N CYS A 196 2.32 13.30 -9.77
CA CYS A 196 1.94 12.50 -10.93
C CYS A 196 2.69 11.17 -10.94
N SER A 197 2.17 10.21 -11.69
CA SER A 197 2.77 8.87 -11.77
C SER A 197 2.78 8.34 -13.19
N PHE A 198 3.87 7.67 -13.53
CA PHE A 198 4.05 6.91 -14.76
C PHE A 198 4.42 5.47 -14.40
N PHE A 199 3.82 4.48 -15.03
CA PHE A 199 4.17 3.09 -14.74
C PHE A 199 3.89 2.16 -15.91
N THR A 200 4.68 1.10 -15.98
CA THR A 200 4.60 0.03 -16.97
C THR A 200 5.22 -1.25 -16.43
N HIS A 201 5.18 -2.33 -17.21
CA HIS A 201 6.04 -3.49 -17.03
C HIS A 201 7.09 -3.52 -18.14
N MET A 202 8.32 -3.88 -17.78
CA MET A 202 9.46 -3.96 -18.68
C MET A 202 10.11 -5.35 -18.66
N LEU A 203 10.80 -5.69 -19.73
CA LEU A 203 11.72 -6.82 -19.83
C LEU A 203 13.17 -6.30 -19.82
N ASN A 204 14.12 -7.17 -19.50
CA ASN A 204 15.56 -6.90 -19.55
C ASN A 204 16.03 -5.73 -18.66
N VAL A 205 15.34 -5.47 -17.57
CA VAL A 205 15.80 -4.54 -16.54
C VAL A 205 16.95 -5.21 -15.79
N LYS A 206 18.14 -4.56 -15.79
CA LYS A 206 19.33 -5.08 -15.10
C LYS A 206 19.16 -5.00 -13.58
N SER A 207 19.84 -5.91 -12.86
CA SER A 207 19.95 -5.79 -11.42
C SER A 207 20.76 -4.55 -11.01
N TYR A 208 20.63 -4.12 -9.75
CA TYR A 208 21.47 -3.05 -9.20
C TYR A 208 22.96 -3.47 -9.23
N GLU A 209 23.22 -4.73 -8.92
CA GLU A 209 24.55 -5.29 -8.83
C GLU A 209 25.27 -5.29 -10.19
N ASP A 210 24.53 -5.53 -11.26
CA ASP A 210 25.08 -5.54 -12.63
C ASP A 210 25.19 -4.14 -13.24
N ALA A 211 24.26 -3.24 -12.84
CA ALA A 211 24.20 -1.91 -13.43
C ALA A 211 25.10 -0.88 -12.72
N LEU A 212 25.16 -0.91 -11.39
CA LEU A 212 25.74 0.19 -10.60
C LEU A 212 26.93 -0.24 -9.74
N ALA A 213 26.75 -1.21 -8.85
CA ALA A 213 27.80 -1.63 -7.94
C ALA A 213 27.57 -3.02 -7.36
N PRO A 214 28.57 -3.91 -7.40
CA PRO A 214 28.44 -5.22 -6.77
C PRO A 214 28.22 -5.12 -5.27
N LEU A 215 27.58 -6.15 -4.66
CA LEU A 215 27.29 -6.22 -3.22
C LEU A 215 28.51 -5.95 -2.35
N SER A 216 29.68 -6.44 -2.76
CA SER A 216 30.95 -6.22 -2.04
C SER A 216 31.30 -4.74 -1.88
N ARG A 217 30.80 -3.86 -2.73
CA ARG A 217 31.00 -2.40 -2.67
C ARG A 217 29.91 -1.69 -1.88
N THR A 218 28.67 -2.21 -1.92
CA THR A 218 27.54 -1.58 -1.21
C THR A 218 27.55 -1.88 0.28
N GLY A 219 28.09 -3.04 0.69
CA GLY A 219 27.99 -3.57 2.06
C GLY A 219 26.57 -4.00 2.44
N SER A 220 25.66 -4.09 1.48
CA SER A 220 24.28 -4.54 1.73
C SER A 220 24.26 -6.00 2.19
N PRO A 221 23.46 -6.35 3.21
CA PRO A 221 23.31 -7.74 3.68
C PRO A 221 22.41 -8.58 2.77
N ILE A 222 21.77 -7.96 1.78
CA ILE A 222 20.85 -8.61 0.82
C ILE A 222 21.19 -8.21 -0.60
N GLU A 223 20.86 -9.06 -1.56
CA GLU A 223 20.86 -8.70 -2.97
C GLU A 223 19.76 -7.66 -3.23
N LEU A 224 20.13 -6.50 -3.77
CA LEU A 224 19.20 -5.39 -3.98
C LEU A 224 18.16 -5.72 -5.06
N PHE A 225 18.49 -6.61 -6.01
CA PHE A 225 17.55 -7.15 -6.98
C PHE A 225 16.46 -8.02 -6.33
N LYS A 226 16.68 -8.52 -5.10
CA LYS A 226 15.68 -9.20 -4.28
C LYS A 226 14.98 -8.25 -3.29
N SER A 227 15.00 -6.96 -3.55
CA SER A 227 14.28 -5.96 -2.77
C SER A 227 13.36 -5.12 -3.66
N THR A 228 12.42 -4.39 -3.04
CA THR A 228 11.81 -3.27 -3.75
C THR A 228 12.83 -2.14 -3.77
N LEU A 229 13.40 -1.86 -4.95
CA LEU A 229 14.40 -0.81 -5.12
C LEU A 229 13.72 0.51 -5.50
N HIS A 230 14.07 1.55 -4.76
CA HIS A 230 13.63 2.93 -5.00
C HIS A 230 14.84 3.77 -5.37
N HIS A 231 14.83 4.38 -6.54
CA HIS A 231 15.77 5.44 -6.90
C HIS A 231 15.16 6.76 -6.49
N ILE A 232 15.82 7.45 -5.57
CA ILE A 232 15.40 8.75 -5.03
C ILE A 232 16.20 9.85 -5.73
N PHE A 233 15.52 10.88 -6.16
CA PHE A 233 16.11 12.09 -6.75
C PHE A 233 15.28 13.32 -6.37
N GLU A 234 15.81 14.51 -6.60
CA GLU A 234 15.22 15.73 -6.03
C GLU A 234 13.75 15.96 -6.40
N GLU A 235 13.33 15.69 -7.64
CA GLU A 235 11.96 15.94 -8.08
C GLU A 235 11.01 14.80 -7.76
N GLY A 236 11.55 13.62 -7.38
CA GLY A 236 10.71 12.45 -7.21
C GLY A 236 11.46 11.15 -6.95
N TRP A 237 10.87 10.06 -7.40
CA TRP A 237 11.43 8.73 -7.21
C TRP A 237 10.96 7.75 -8.29
N LEU A 238 11.73 6.66 -8.46
CA LEU A 238 11.43 5.59 -9.40
C LEU A 238 11.52 4.24 -8.68
N TRP A 239 10.57 3.32 -8.95
CA TRP A 239 10.63 1.95 -8.42
C TRP A 239 11.08 0.94 -9.47
N VAL A 240 11.77 -0.08 -8.97
CA VAL A 240 12.11 -1.32 -9.69
C VAL A 240 11.63 -2.49 -8.85
N ILE A 241 10.64 -3.23 -9.36
CA ILE A 241 10.01 -4.38 -8.68
C ILE A 241 10.11 -5.58 -9.60
N PRO A 242 11.17 -6.39 -9.49
CA PRO A 242 11.36 -7.56 -10.35
C PRO A 242 10.48 -8.75 -9.92
N PHE A 243 9.94 -9.46 -10.90
CA PHE A 243 9.25 -10.73 -10.70
C PHE A 243 10.14 -11.93 -11.03
N ASN A 244 11.25 -11.72 -11.77
CA ASN A 244 12.20 -12.75 -12.19
C ASN A 244 13.34 -13.00 -11.20
N ASN A 245 13.19 -12.60 -9.95
CA ASN A 245 14.22 -12.67 -8.91
C ASN A 245 14.05 -13.85 -7.94
N HIS A 246 13.13 -14.77 -8.21
CA HIS A 246 12.91 -15.98 -7.44
C HIS A 246 13.45 -17.20 -8.21
N PRO A 247 14.10 -18.18 -7.55
CA PRO A 247 14.67 -19.35 -8.25
C PRO A 247 13.66 -20.18 -9.07
N GLN A 248 12.40 -20.18 -8.65
CA GLN A 248 11.30 -20.85 -9.36
C GLN A 248 10.46 -19.87 -10.20
N GLY A 249 10.87 -18.61 -10.30
CA GLY A 249 10.15 -17.60 -11.06
C GLY A 249 10.24 -17.83 -12.55
N THR A 250 9.10 -17.74 -13.24
CA THR A 250 9.01 -17.86 -14.71
C THR A 250 8.66 -16.53 -15.38
N ASN A 251 8.26 -15.54 -14.60
CA ASN A 251 7.87 -14.23 -15.09
C ASN A 251 9.11 -13.35 -15.30
N GLN A 252 9.42 -12.98 -16.54
CA GLN A 252 10.57 -12.13 -16.87
C GLN A 252 10.30 -10.63 -16.73
N LEU A 253 9.10 -10.25 -16.29
CA LEU A 253 8.70 -8.87 -16.15
C LEU A 253 9.32 -8.21 -14.91
N CYS A 254 9.51 -6.92 -15.03
CA CYS A 254 9.80 -6.03 -13.92
C CYS A 254 8.78 -4.89 -13.92
N SER A 255 8.14 -4.62 -12.79
CA SER A 255 7.31 -3.43 -12.65
C SER A 255 8.22 -2.22 -12.47
N VAL A 256 8.00 -1.22 -13.30
CA VAL A 256 8.77 0.03 -13.31
C VAL A 256 7.79 1.19 -13.32
N GLY A 257 8.04 2.17 -12.49
CA GLY A 257 7.32 3.41 -12.56
C GLY A 257 8.07 4.51 -11.85
N PHE A 258 7.71 5.74 -12.16
CA PHE A 258 8.31 6.92 -11.57
C PHE A 258 7.26 7.98 -11.25
N GLN A 259 7.59 8.81 -10.28
CA GLN A 259 6.71 9.85 -9.81
C GLN A 259 7.46 11.16 -9.66
N PHE A 260 6.75 12.25 -9.95
CA PHE A 260 7.25 13.59 -9.71
C PHE A 260 6.33 14.36 -8.77
N ASN A 261 6.94 15.20 -7.96
CA ASN A 261 6.23 16.26 -7.26
C ASN A 261 5.85 17.35 -8.28
N ASN A 262 4.55 17.57 -8.47
CA ASN A 262 4.02 18.52 -9.44
C ASN A 262 4.43 19.99 -9.16
N ALA A 263 4.90 20.31 -7.94
CA ALA A 263 5.45 21.61 -7.62
C ALA A 263 6.90 21.78 -8.12
N LYS A 264 7.66 20.67 -8.24
CA LYS A 264 9.06 20.69 -8.70
C LYS A 264 9.20 20.39 -10.19
N TYR A 265 8.39 19.50 -10.73
CA TYR A 265 8.42 19.10 -12.13
C TYR A 265 7.03 18.71 -12.64
N ARG A 266 6.61 19.31 -13.75
CA ARG A 266 5.37 18.95 -14.45
C ARG A 266 5.72 18.39 -15.82
N PRO A 267 5.41 17.11 -16.07
CA PRO A 267 5.62 16.49 -17.38
C PRO A 267 4.79 17.16 -18.46
N THR A 268 5.37 17.32 -19.64
CA THR A 268 4.73 17.94 -20.82
C THR A 268 4.72 17.05 -22.05
N GLU A 269 5.44 15.94 -21.99
CA GLU A 269 5.64 15.02 -23.11
C GLU A 269 4.99 13.66 -22.86
N ALA A 270 4.99 12.82 -23.87
CA ALA A 270 4.55 11.44 -23.73
C ALA A 270 5.39 10.67 -22.69
N PRO A 271 4.81 9.70 -21.96
CA PRO A 271 5.46 8.99 -20.86
C PRO A 271 6.85 8.44 -21.20
N GLU A 272 7.02 7.87 -22.37
CA GLU A 272 8.30 7.30 -22.80
C GLU A 272 9.38 8.38 -23.02
N ILE A 273 8.98 9.57 -23.48
CA ILE A 273 9.91 10.72 -23.64
C ILE A 273 10.30 11.21 -22.26
N GLU A 274 9.35 11.34 -21.32
CA GLU A 274 9.65 11.75 -19.94
C GLU A 274 10.57 10.74 -19.25
N PHE A 275 10.36 9.45 -19.46
CA PHE A 275 11.25 8.42 -18.94
C PHE A 275 12.69 8.56 -19.49
N ARG A 276 12.84 8.76 -20.80
CA ARG A 276 14.17 8.98 -21.41
C ARG A 276 14.84 10.26 -20.90
N LYS A 277 14.09 11.33 -20.68
CA LYS A 277 14.61 12.58 -20.06
C LYS A 277 15.14 12.29 -18.65
N LEU A 278 14.38 11.55 -17.84
CA LEU A 278 14.77 11.13 -16.49
C LEU A 278 16.09 10.34 -16.53
N LEU A 279 16.19 9.32 -17.40
CA LEU A 279 17.39 8.49 -17.52
C LEU A 279 18.62 9.31 -18.00
N LYS A 280 18.39 10.31 -18.85
CA LYS A 280 19.47 11.23 -19.28
C LYS A 280 19.91 12.15 -18.15
N LYS A 281 18.98 12.63 -17.34
CA LYS A 281 19.26 13.49 -16.19
C LYS A 281 19.98 12.75 -15.06
N TYR A 282 19.63 11.45 -14.88
CA TYR A 282 20.20 10.56 -13.87
C TYR A 282 20.84 9.33 -14.54
N PRO A 283 22.06 9.47 -15.12
CA PRO A 283 22.70 8.41 -15.91
C PRO A 283 22.89 7.11 -15.12
N ALA A 284 23.13 7.21 -13.81
CA ALA A 284 23.22 6.04 -12.93
C ALA A 284 21.94 5.19 -12.94
N ILE A 285 20.77 5.82 -12.94
CA ILE A 285 19.48 5.10 -13.09
C ILE A 285 19.39 4.49 -14.50
N GLY A 286 19.89 5.22 -15.52
CA GLY A 286 19.86 4.78 -16.93
C GLY A 286 20.56 3.45 -17.17
N GLU A 287 21.59 3.09 -16.40
CA GLU A 287 22.30 1.81 -16.57
C GLU A 287 21.43 0.59 -16.31
N HIS A 288 20.40 0.67 -15.46
CA HIS A 288 19.41 -0.40 -15.27
C HIS A 288 18.60 -0.67 -16.53
N PHE A 289 18.32 0.37 -17.32
CA PHE A 289 17.34 0.36 -18.40
C PHE A 289 17.98 0.37 -19.79
N LYS A 290 19.31 0.18 -19.89
CA LYS A 290 20.06 0.25 -21.16
C LYS A 290 19.54 -0.73 -22.22
N ASP A 291 19.12 -1.94 -21.77
CA ASP A 291 18.62 -3.00 -22.65
C ASP A 291 17.12 -3.28 -22.39
N ALA A 292 16.48 -2.45 -21.57
CA ALA A 292 15.09 -2.64 -21.18
C ALA A 292 14.13 -2.28 -22.32
N VAL A 293 13.06 -3.07 -22.45
CA VAL A 293 11.98 -2.83 -23.41
C VAL A 293 10.63 -2.87 -22.72
N ASN A 294 9.70 -2.03 -23.16
CA ASN A 294 8.35 -2.04 -22.65
C ASN A 294 7.63 -3.34 -22.99
N ALA A 295 7.08 -4.02 -21.99
CA ALA A 295 6.21 -5.18 -22.18
C ALA A 295 4.74 -4.77 -22.35
N ARG A 296 4.42 -3.54 -22.01
CA ARG A 296 3.11 -2.91 -22.16
C ARG A 296 3.24 -1.40 -22.31
N GLU A 297 2.16 -0.76 -22.74
CA GLU A 297 2.09 0.70 -22.81
C GLU A 297 2.23 1.34 -21.43
N TRP A 298 2.82 2.52 -21.40
CA TRP A 298 2.88 3.35 -20.21
C TRP A 298 1.49 3.85 -19.82
N ILE A 299 1.22 3.82 -18.54
CA ILE A 299 0.06 4.50 -17.96
C ILE A 299 0.55 5.78 -17.30
N TYR A 300 -0.12 6.90 -17.58
CA TYR A 300 0.14 8.19 -16.98
C TYR A 300 -1.07 8.66 -16.18
N ALA A 301 -0.82 9.08 -14.95
CA ALA A 301 -1.80 9.73 -14.09
C ALA A 301 -1.26 11.11 -13.69
N PRO A 302 -1.86 12.22 -14.16
CA PRO A 302 -1.35 13.58 -13.92
C PRO A 302 -1.46 14.00 -12.46
N ARG A 303 -2.34 13.36 -11.71
CA ARG A 303 -2.45 13.45 -10.26
C ARG A 303 -2.98 12.13 -9.71
N ILE A 304 -2.27 11.57 -8.73
CA ILE A 304 -2.68 10.32 -8.08
C ILE A 304 -3.29 10.53 -6.70
N ASN A 305 -3.11 11.71 -6.12
CA ASN A 305 -3.50 12.03 -4.77
C ASN A 305 -4.95 12.49 -4.71
N TYR A 306 -5.74 11.84 -3.88
CA TYR A 306 -7.12 12.22 -3.56
C TYR A 306 -7.52 11.68 -2.19
N ARG A 307 -8.55 12.27 -1.62
CA ARG A 307 -9.21 11.83 -0.39
C ARG A 307 -10.73 11.94 -0.53
N SER A 308 -11.45 11.24 0.31
CA SER A 308 -12.88 11.45 0.49
C SER A 308 -13.12 12.21 1.79
N VAL A 309 -14.13 13.07 1.79
CA VAL A 309 -14.54 13.80 3.01
C VAL A 309 -15.23 12.88 4.02
N GLN A 310 -15.73 11.75 3.53
CA GLN A 310 -16.44 10.72 4.28
C GLN A 310 -16.27 9.39 3.56
N ASN A 311 -16.12 8.27 4.27
CA ASN A 311 -16.01 6.96 3.62
C ASN A 311 -17.04 5.94 4.11
N VAL A 312 -17.86 6.28 5.09
CA VAL A 312 -19.02 5.47 5.50
C VAL A 312 -20.26 6.35 5.59
N GLY A 313 -21.40 5.76 5.34
CA GLY A 313 -22.71 6.41 5.49
C GLY A 313 -23.77 5.35 5.70
N ASP A 314 -25.02 5.79 5.72
CA ASP A 314 -26.14 4.86 5.79
C ASP A 314 -26.09 3.95 4.57
N ARG A 315 -25.97 2.63 4.84
CA ARG A 315 -25.94 1.57 3.82
C ARG A 315 -24.72 1.54 2.90
N PHE A 316 -23.64 2.30 3.16
CA PHE A 316 -22.45 2.21 2.32
C PHE A 316 -21.12 2.33 3.08
N CYS A 317 -20.07 1.75 2.48
CA CYS A 317 -18.68 1.93 2.88
C CYS A 317 -17.77 2.00 1.65
N LEU A 318 -16.82 2.94 1.64
CA LEU A 318 -15.69 2.97 0.72
C LEU A 318 -14.49 2.30 1.37
N LEU A 319 -13.90 1.30 0.73
CA LEU A 319 -12.63 0.73 1.18
C LEU A 319 -11.45 1.72 0.95
N PRO A 320 -10.28 1.51 1.56
CA PRO A 320 -9.22 2.51 1.62
C PRO A 320 -8.86 3.18 0.30
N GLN A 321 -8.64 2.44 -0.79
CA GLN A 321 -8.29 3.04 -2.08
C GLN A 321 -9.47 3.73 -2.77
N ALA A 322 -10.72 3.41 -2.42
CA ALA A 322 -11.89 4.20 -2.84
C ALA A 322 -12.05 5.46 -1.98
N THR A 323 -11.64 5.39 -0.70
CA THR A 323 -11.60 6.52 0.24
C THR A 323 -10.53 7.54 -0.11
N GLY A 324 -9.31 7.08 -0.42
CA GLY A 324 -8.21 7.97 -0.74
C GLY A 324 -6.93 7.22 -1.14
N PHE A 325 -6.08 7.94 -1.86
CA PHE A 325 -4.76 7.46 -2.24
C PHE A 325 -3.78 8.62 -2.22
N ILE A 326 -2.60 8.40 -1.73
CA ILE A 326 -1.54 9.41 -1.68
C ILE A 326 -0.40 9.02 -2.60
N ASP A 327 0.38 8.00 -2.23
CA ASP A 327 1.59 7.66 -2.94
C ASP A 327 2.00 6.21 -2.58
N PRO A 328 2.55 5.41 -3.52
CA PRO A 328 2.96 4.04 -3.21
C PRO A 328 4.34 3.91 -2.55
N LEU A 329 5.07 5.00 -2.27
CA LEU A 329 6.47 5.03 -1.79
C LEU A 329 6.75 4.03 -0.66
N PHE A 330 5.85 3.88 0.29
CA PHE A 330 6.01 3.02 1.46
C PHE A 330 5.14 1.76 1.43
N SER A 331 4.56 1.42 0.28
CA SER A 331 3.74 0.20 0.09
C SER A 331 2.57 0.03 1.08
N ARG A 332 2.00 1.14 1.60
CA ARG A 332 0.96 1.11 2.64
C ARG A 332 -0.42 0.68 2.15
N GLY A 333 -0.67 0.68 0.85
CA GLY A 333 -1.99 0.42 0.28
C GLY A 333 -2.59 -0.93 0.68
N LEU A 334 -1.81 -2.01 0.64
CA LEU A 334 -2.27 -3.35 1.06
C LEU A 334 -2.49 -3.44 2.58
N ILE A 335 -1.62 -2.80 3.38
CA ILE A 335 -1.75 -2.76 4.84
C ILE A 335 -3.12 -2.18 5.23
N THR A 336 -3.41 -0.97 4.75
CA THR A 336 -4.66 -0.27 5.06
C THR A 336 -5.88 -1.03 4.56
N THR A 337 -5.78 -1.70 3.41
CA THR A 337 -6.85 -2.55 2.88
C THR A 337 -7.16 -3.73 3.79
N PHE A 338 -6.16 -4.52 4.15
CA PHE A 338 -6.39 -5.73 4.94
C PHE A 338 -6.81 -5.39 6.38
N GLU A 339 -6.25 -4.34 6.96
CA GLU A 339 -6.70 -3.84 8.26
C GLU A 339 -8.17 -3.36 8.20
N SER A 340 -8.57 -2.68 7.12
CA SER A 340 -9.97 -2.26 6.95
C SER A 340 -10.93 -3.44 6.83
N ILE A 341 -10.54 -4.52 6.16
CA ILE A 341 -11.39 -5.73 6.07
C ILE A 341 -11.58 -6.35 7.46
N LEU A 342 -10.50 -6.45 8.26
CA LEU A 342 -10.58 -6.95 9.64
C LEU A 342 -11.52 -6.11 10.53
N ARG A 343 -11.57 -4.79 10.32
CA ARG A 343 -12.44 -3.86 11.07
C ARG A 343 -13.87 -3.83 10.54
N LEU A 344 -14.05 -3.88 9.22
CA LEU A 344 -15.33 -3.74 8.57
C LEU A 344 -16.18 -5.00 8.68
N ALA A 345 -15.59 -6.17 8.44
CA ALA A 345 -16.35 -7.41 8.34
C ALA A 345 -17.17 -7.74 9.61
N PRO A 346 -16.64 -7.65 10.84
CA PRO A 346 -17.45 -7.85 12.05
C PRO A 346 -18.64 -6.87 12.14
N LYS A 347 -18.44 -5.60 11.75
CA LYS A 347 -19.48 -4.57 11.78
C LYS A 347 -20.59 -4.84 10.76
N VAL A 348 -20.24 -5.31 9.56
CA VAL A 348 -21.22 -5.73 8.53
C VAL A 348 -22.02 -6.94 9.02
N LEU A 349 -21.38 -7.92 9.64
CA LEU A 349 -22.05 -9.09 10.20
C LEU A 349 -23.00 -8.71 11.34
N ASP A 350 -22.64 -7.79 12.21
CA ASP A 350 -23.48 -7.28 13.28
C ASP A 350 -24.66 -6.47 12.73
N ALA A 351 -24.41 -5.64 11.71
CA ALA A 351 -25.43 -4.87 11.02
C ALA A 351 -26.46 -5.80 10.33
N ALA A 352 -26.00 -6.86 9.67
CA ALA A 352 -26.87 -7.84 9.03
C ALA A 352 -27.76 -8.58 10.05
N ARG A 353 -27.19 -9.01 11.19
CA ARG A 353 -27.94 -9.69 12.27
C ARG A 353 -29.00 -8.80 12.91
N SER A 354 -28.67 -7.52 13.09
CA SER A 354 -29.56 -6.54 13.75
C SER A 354 -30.44 -5.74 12.80
N ASN A 355 -30.24 -5.90 11.51
CA ASN A 355 -30.82 -5.08 10.43
C ASN A 355 -30.62 -3.57 10.65
N ARG A 356 -29.42 -3.18 11.16
CA ARG A 356 -29.04 -1.78 11.43
C ARG A 356 -27.87 -1.38 10.55
N TRP A 357 -28.13 -0.56 9.55
CA TRP A 357 -27.19 -0.18 8.49
C TRP A 357 -26.83 1.31 8.50
N GLN A 358 -27.03 1.98 9.65
CA GLN A 358 -26.74 3.39 9.81
C GLN A 358 -25.24 3.61 9.99
N ARG A 359 -24.78 4.82 9.61
CA ARG A 359 -23.38 5.25 9.63
C ARG A 359 -22.69 5.00 10.97
N GLU A 360 -23.40 5.17 12.09
CA GLU A 360 -22.87 5.03 13.45
C GLU A 360 -22.25 3.64 13.70
N GLN A 361 -22.74 2.60 13.02
CA GLN A 361 -22.19 1.24 13.13
C GLN A 361 -20.77 1.12 12.58
N PHE A 362 -20.37 2.04 11.70
CA PHE A 362 -19.13 1.98 10.90
C PHE A 362 -18.13 3.09 11.20
N ILE A 363 -18.37 3.95 12.20
CA ILE A 363 -17.52 5.10 12.55
C ILE A 363 -16.07 4.71 12.83
N GLU A 364 -15.81 3.55 13.43
CA GLU A 364 -14.45 3.07 13.67
C GLU A 364 -13.70 2.75 12.37
N VAL A 365 -14.42 2.25 11.37
CA VAL A 365 -13.86 2.02 10.01
C VAL A 365 -13.54 3.36 9.35
N GLU A 366 -14.42 4.36 9.52
CA GLU A 366 -14.19 5.71 9.01
C GLU A 366 -12.93 6.32 9.61
N ARG A 367 -12.81 6.29 10.95
CA ARG A 367 -11.64 6.80 11.66
C ARG A 367 -10.35 6.17 11.15
N HIS A 368 -10.33 4.84 10.99
CA HIS A 368 -9.18 4.13 10.46
C HIS A 368 -8.80 4.61 9.05
N CYS A 369 -9.75 4.64 8.12
CA CYS A 369 -9.48 4.98 6.73
C CYS A 369 -9.02 6.45 6.57
N LEU A 370 -9.69 7.39 7.24
CA LEU A 370 -9.34 8.81 7.15
C LEU A 370 -7.99 9.11 7.80
N ASN A 371 -7.69 8.49 8.95
CA ASN A 371 -6.38 8.59 9.59
C ASN A 371 -5.26 8.02 8.70
N ALA A 372 -5.52 6.88 8.03
CA ALA A 372 -4.54 6.28 7.13
C ALA A 372 -4.18 7.21 5.97
N VAL A 373 -5.17 7.90 5.39
CA VAL A 373 -4.93 8.90 4.33
C VAL A 373 -4.16 10.09 4.88
N ALA A 374 -4.56 10.66 6.02
CA ALA A 374 -3.92 11.81 6.62
C ALA A 374 -2.47 11.53 7.04
N THR A 375 -2.22 10.39 7.70
CA THR A 375 -0.86 9.96 8.09
C THR A 375 0.02 9.77 6.87
N ASN A 376 -0.52 9.15 5.82
CA ASN A 376 0.26 8.90 4.60
C ASN A 376 0.57 10.21 3.84
N ASP A 377 -0.35 11.18 3.84
CA ASP A 377 -0.13 12.48 3.22
C ASP A 377 1.01 13.25 3.92
N GLN A 378 1.01 13.29 5.26
CA GLN A 378 2.10 13.89 6.04
C GLN A 378 3.43 13.18 5.81
N LEU A 379 3.44 11.84 5.85
CA LEU A 379 4.64 11.04 5.67
C LEU A 379 5.26 11.27 4.29
N VAL A 380 4.44 11.25 3.24
CA VAL A 380 4.89 11.39 1.85
C VAL A 380 5.31 12.82 1.55
N SER A 381 4.57 13.84 1.96
CA SER A 381 4.95 15.23 1.70
C SER A 381 6.31 15.58 2.30
N CYS A 382 6.58 15.15 3.54
CA CYS A 382 7.89 15.29 4.16
C CYS A 382 8.98 14.46 3.45
N SER A 383 8.63 13.31 2.88
CA SER A 383 9.58 12.51 2.09
C SER A 383 10.05 13.24 0.85
N TYR A 384 9.13 13.86 0.10
CA TYR A 384 9.49 14.63 -1.09
C TYR A 384 10.33 15.88 -0.76
N GLU A 385 10.19 16.44 0.42
CA GLU A 385 11.10 17.49 0.92
C GLU A 385 12.49 16.92 1.23
N ALA A 386 12.55 15.74 1.87
CA ALA A 386 13.77 15.06 2.25
C ALA A 386 14.58 14.54 1.04
N PHE A 387 13.97 14.38 -0.14
CA PHE A 387 14.67 13.96 -1.36
C PHE A 387 15.72 14.96 -1.86
N SER A 388 15.68 16.19 -1.40
CA SER A 388 16.66 17.24 -1.76
C SER A 388 18.09 16.92 -1.32
N ASP A 389 18.29 16.05 -0.32
CA ASP A 389 19.59 15.71 0.25
C ASP A 389 19.63 14.31 0.83
N PHE A 390 20.72 13.56 0.59
CA PHE A 390 20.84 12.18 1.09
C PHE A 390 20.83 12.10 2.63
N HIS A 391 21.49 13.04 3.32
CA HIS A 391 21.56 12.99 4.77
C HIS A 391 20.18 13.24 5.41
N LEU A 392 19.46 14.22 4.88
CA LEU A 392 18.07 14.48 5.31
C LEU A 392 17.17 13.27 5.04
N TRP A 393 17.28 12.66 3.84
CA TRP A 393 16.54 11.43 3.51
C TRP A 393 16.89 10.28 4.45
N ASN A 394 18.18 10.05 4.72
CA ASN A 394 18.65 8.98 5.60
C ASN A 394 18.11 9.12 7.04
N VAL A 395 17.92 10.34 7.53
CA VAL A 395 17.32 10.58 8.85
C VAL A 395 15.80 10.43 8.78
N TRP A 396 15.14 11.05 7.81
CA TRP A 396 13.69 10.99 7.66
C TRP A 396 13.16 9.56 7.47
N HIS A 397 13.82 8.79 6.64
CA HIS A 397 13.43 7.40 6.38
C HIS A 397 13.42 6.55 7.66
N ARG A 398 14.23 6.88 8.68
CA ARG A 398 14.26 6.17 9.97
C ARG A 398 13.04 6.46 10.82
N VAL A 399 12.46 7.65 10.69
CA VAL A 399 11.17 7.98 11.32
C VAL A 399 10.08 7.06 10.78
N TRP A 400 9.98 6.90 9.45
CA TRP A 400 9.07 5.93 8.86
C TRP A 400 9.34 4.50 9.32
N LEU A 401 10.61 4.04 9.21
CA LEU A 401 10.97 2.65 9.48
C LEU A 401 10.72 2.25 10.94
N SER A 402 10.95 3.15 11.88
CA SER A 402 10.68 2.88 13.30
C SER A 402 9.20 2.64 13.57
N GLY A 403 8.32 3.41 12.95
CA GLY A 403 6.87 3.21 13.04
C GLY A 403 6.39 1.92 12.38
N SER A 404 6.87 1.64 11.17
CA SER A 404 6.56 0.38 10.46
C SER A 404 7.00 -0.85 11.26
N ASN A 405 8.20 -0.83 11.84
CA ASN A 405 8.68 -1.92 12.68
C ASN A 405 7.84 -2.10 13.97
N LEU A 406 7.40 -1.01 14.60
CA LEU A 406 6.50 -1.08 15.77
C LEU A 406 5.12 -1.62 15.37
N GLY A 407 4.56 -1.19 14.24
CA GLY A 407 3.32 -1.71 13.68
C GLY A 407 3.41 -3.21 13.37
N SER A 408 4.50 -3.63 12.72
CA SER A 408 4.79 -5.05 12.46
C SER A 408 4.85 -5.88 13.74
N ALA A 409 5.56 -5.39 14.76
CA ALA A 409 5.68 -6.08 16.06
C ALA A 409 4.31 -6.20 16.76
N PHE A 410 3.49 -5.16 16.69
CA PHE A 410 2.14 -5.19 17.24
C PHE A 410 1.25 -6.21 16.52
N LEU A 411 1.25 -6.22 15.18
CA LEU A 411 0.47 -7.18 14.40
C LEU A 411 0.95 -8.62 14.60
N GLN A 412 2.27 -8.82 14.72
CA GLN A 412 2.83 -10.12 15.04
C GLN A 412 2.34 -10.62 16.41
N LYS A 413 2.28 -9.73 17.41
CA LYS A 413 1.74 -10.07 18.74
C LYS A 413 0.25 -10.44 18.65
N LEU A 414 -0.56 -9.65 17.94
CA LEU A 414 -1.98 -9.96 17.76
C LEU A 414 -2.19 -11.32 17.09
N LEU A 415 -1.37 -11.65 16.09
CA LEU A 415 -1.43 -12.95 15.42
C LEU A 415 -1.09 -14.08 16.38
N HIS A 416 0.00 -13.93 17.15
CA HIS A 416 0.39 -14.90 18.17
C HIS A 416 -0.74 -15.12 19.20
N ASP A 417 -1.32 -14.04 19.71
CA ASP A 417 -2.38 -14.13 20.71
C ASP A 417 -3.63 -14.84 20.13
N LEU A 418 -4.02 -14.54 18.89
CA LEU A 418 -5.13 -15.21 18.21
C LEU A 418 -4.84 -16.68 17.90
N GLU A 419 -3.61 -17.03 17.50
CA GLU A 419 -3.21 -18.41 17.23
C GLU A 419 -3.26 -19.28 18.51
N HIS A 420 -2.94 -18.72 19.68
CA HIS A 420 -2.90 -19.43 20.96
C HIS A 420 -4.27 -19.48 21.64
N SER A 421 -5.02 -18.38 21.65
CA SER A 421 -6.31 -18.34 22.32
C SER A 421 -7.44 -18.96 21.48
N GLY A 422 -7.35 -18.83 20.15
CA GLY A 422 -8.45 -19.14 19.25
C GLY A 422 -9.69 -18.23 19.43
N ASP A 423 -9.59 -17.22 20.31
CA ASP A 423 -10.73 -16.37 20.66
C ASP A 423 -10.84 -15.16 19.72
N ALA A 424 -11.75 -15.28 18.75
CA ALA A 424 -12.06 -14.23 17.80
C ALA A 424 -12.62 -12.96 18.45
N ARG A 425 -13.35 -13.06 19.57
CA ARG A 425 -13.91 -11.88 20.26
C ARG A 425 -12.84 -11.10 20.98
N GLN A 426 -11.91 -11.81 21.63
CA GLN A 426 -10.75 -11.18 22.25
C GLN A 426 -9.88 -10.45 21.20
N PHE A 427 -9.69 -11.06 20.04
CA PHE A 427 -8.99 -10.43 18.93
C PHE A 427 -9.71 -9.15 18.45
N ASP A 428 -11.02 -9.22 18.18
CA ASP A 428 -11.80 -8.06 17.72
C ASP A 428 -11.73 -6.92 18.75
N ALA A 429 -11.86 -7.21 20.04
CA ALA A 429 -11.73 -6.23 21.10
C ALA A 429 -10.32 -5.60 21.17
N ALA A 430 -9.27 -6.41 20.97
CA ALA A 430 -7.89 -5.90 20.93
C ALA A 430 -7.64 -4.98 19.71
N LEU A 431 -8.25 -5.30 18.56
CA LEU A 431 -8.18 -4.47 17.37
C LEU A 431 -8.96 -3.16 17.52
N GLU A 432 -10.12 -3.19 18.16
CA GLU A 432 -10.91 -1.98 18.49
C GLU A 432 -10.19 -1.07 19.50
N ALA A 433 -9.45 -1.64 20.45
CA ALA A 433 -8.68 -0.92 21.45
C ALA A 433 -7.40 -0.24 20.92
N VAL A 434 -7.07 -0.40 19.63
CA VAL A 434 -5.94 0.28 18.99
C VAL A 434 -6.07 1.79 19.13
N ARG A 435 -5.04 2.44 19.67
CA ARG A 435 -5.08 3.89 19.97
C ARG A 435 -4.99 4.75 18.71
N PHE A 436 -4.23 4.30 17.72
CA PHE A 436 -3.91 5.07 16.51
C PHE A 436 -4.25 4.25 15.24
N PRO A 437 -5.54 3.94 15.02
CA PRO A 437 -5.94 3.16 13.85
C PRO A 437 -5.60 3.91 12.56
N GLY A 438 -5.01 3.19 11.59
CA GLY A 438 -4.55 3.76 10.32
C GLY A 438 -3.18 4.44 10.37
N CYS A 439 -2.60 4.67 11.56
CA CYS A 439 -1.24 5.20 11.72
C CYS A 439 -0.17 4.09 11.59
N LEU A 440 1.13 4.48 11.61
CA LEU A 440 2.22 3.54 11.37
C LEU A 440 2.42 2.55 12.53
N SER A 441 2.51 3.06 13.75
CA SER A 441 2.83 2.26 14.93
C SER A 441 1.63 1.50 15.51
N LEU A 442 0.42 1.89 15.13
CA LEU A 442 -0.86 1.41 15.63
C LEU A 442 -1.11 1.68 17.13
N ASN A 443 -0.12 1.55 18.00
CA ASN A 443 -0.36 1.61 19.45
C ASN A 443 0.79 2.21 20.30
N SER A 444 1.76 2.92 19.69
CA SER A 444 2.88 3.55 20.42
C SER A 444 2.70 5.08 20.56
N PRO A 445 2.36 5.60 21.74
CA PRO A 445 2.29 7.05 21.96
C PRO A 445 3.63 7.78 21.76
N ALA A 446 4.73 7.13 22.13
CA ALA A 446 6.06 7.68 21.92
C ALA A 446 6.38 7.86 20.43
N TYR A 447 6.06 6.87 19.61
CA TYR A 447 6.24 7.00 18.17
C TYR A 447 5.34 8.09 17.56
N GLU A 448 4.08 8.16 17.97
CA GLU A 448 3.18 9.20 17.48
C GLU A 448 3.66 10.61 17.85
N SER A 449 4.31 10.75 19.03
CA SER A 449 4.99 12.00 19.43
C SER A 449 6.17 12.29 18.52
N LEU A 450 7.06 11.31 18.30
CA LEU A 450 8.20 11.42 17.39
C LEU A 450 7.75 11.81 15.98
N PHE A 451 6.78 11.11 15.41
CA PHE A 451 6.29 11.36 14.05
C PHE A 451 5.73 12.77 13.90
N ARG A 452 4.86 13.18 14.82
CA ARG A 452 4.27 14.53 14.82
C ARG A 452 5.33 15.62 14.95
N GLN A 453 6.27 15.50 15.89
CA GLN A 453 7.35 16.47 16.07
C GLN A 453 8.27 16.51 14.84
N SER A 454 8.58 15.37 14.25
CA SER A 454 9.36 15.29 13.02
C SER A 454 8.67 16.00 11.85
N CYS A 455 7.36 15.81 11.66
CA CYS A 455 6.58 16.55 10.66
C CYS A 455 6.59 18.06 10.93
N GLN A 456 6.51 18.49 12.21
CA GLN A 456 6.61 19.91 12.57
C GLN A 456 7.98 20.50 12.24
N VAL A 457 9.07 19.78 12.50
CA VAL A 457 10.44 20.19 12.10
C VAL A 457 10.53 20.40 10.61
N MET A 458 10.02 19.45 9.80
CA MET A 458 10.01 19.56 8.33
C MET A 458 9.17 20.74 7.85
N GLN A 459 7.99 20.95 8.42
CA GLN A 459 7.15 22.08 8.07
C GLN A 459 7.82 23.42 8.40
N GLN A 460 8.38 23.56 9.60
CA GLN A 460 9.11 24.78 10.01
C GLN A 460 10.34 25.04 9.12
N ALA A 461 11.05 23.97 8.72
CA ALA A 461 12.19 24.10 7.82
C ALA A 461 11.77 24.70 6.47
N ARG A 462 10.65 24.26 5.92
CA ARG A 462 10.10 24.81 4.68
C ARG A 462 9.66 26.28 4.85
N GLU A 463 8.91 26.60 5.90
CA GLU A 463 8.38 27.94 6.14
C GLU A 463 9.47 28.97 6.42
N GLN A 464 10.55 28.57 7.09
CA GLN A 464 11.66 29.43 7.51
C GLN A 464 12.88 29.36 6.59
N ALA A 465 12.82 28.57 5.49
CA ALA A 465 13.98 28.30 4.62
C ALA A 465 15.21 27.83 5.42
N ARG A 466 15.00 26.97 6.44
CA ARG A 466 16.07 26.46 7.30
C ARG A 466 17.07 25.63 6.48
N PRO A 467 18.39 25.75 6.74
CA PRO A 467 19.39 24.91 6.09
C PRO A 467 19.09 23.40 6.27
N VAL A 468 19.30 22.61 5.21
CA VAL A 468 19.04 21.17 5.19
C VAL A 468 19.80 20.43 6.30
N ALA A 469 21.06 20.78 6.53
CA ALA A 469 21.88 20.17 7.59
C ALA A 469 21.32 20.42 9.00
N GLU A 470 20.79 21.62 9.27
CA GLU A 470 20.16 21.93 10.55
C GLU A 470 18.86 21.16 10.75
N THR A 471 18.08 21.01 9.68
CA THR A 471 16.84 20.21 9.69
C THR A 471 17.13 18.73 9.95
N ALA A 472 18.13 18.16 9.27
CA ALA A 472 18.56 16.79 9.50
C ALA A 472 19.06 16.56 10.91
N ASN A 473 19.84 17.48 11.47
CA ASN A 473 20.31 17.40 12.85
C ASN A 473 19.14 17.47 13.86
N ALA A 474 18.18 18.37 13.65
CA ALA A 474 17.00 18.46 14.52
C ALA A 474 16.17 17.15 14.53
N LEU A 475 15.95 16.55 13.37
CA LEU A 475 15.30 15.23 13.27
C LEU A 475 16.11 14.13 13.96
N HIS A 476 17.43 14.17 13.82
CA HIS A 476 18.31 13.18 14.44
C HIS A 476 18.26 13.27 15.97
N GLU A 477 18.25 14.47 16.55
CA GLU A 477 18.10 14.65 18.00
C GLU A 477 16.74 14.10 18.48
N LEU A 478 15.64 14.37 17.75
CA LEU A 478 14.33 13.80 18.06
C LEU A 478 14.34 12.25 18.09
N ILE A 479 15.03 11.62 17.14
CA ILE A 479 15.15 10.15 17.13
C ILE A 479 15.91 9.68 18.38
N LYS A 480 17.00 10.37 18.77
CA LYS A 480 17.77 10.01 19.99
C LYS A 480 16.92 10.15 21.26
N GLU A 481 16.16 11.22 21.38
CA GLU A 481 15.28 11.47 22.52
C GLU A 481 14.24 10.35 22.72
N HIS A 482 13.74 9.78 21.61
CA HIS A 482 12.71 8.75 21.66
C HIS A 482 13.28 7.31 21.54
N GLU A 483 14.60 7.12 21.33
CA GLU A 483 15.17 5.82 20.99
C GLU A 483 14.93 4.72 22.03
N ALA A 484 14.89 5.09 23.32
CA ALA A 484 14.65 4.14 24.42
C ALA A 484 13.24 3.51 24.36
N GLU A 485 12.28 4.19 23.71
CA GLU A 485 10.91 3.74 23.57
C GLU A 485 10.62 3.09 22.19
N LEU A 486 11.62 3.08 21.30
CA LEU A 486 11.57 2.41 20.02
C LEU A 486 12.14 0.99 20.14
N LEU A 487 11.99 0.19 19.07
CA LEU A 487 12.65 -1.12 19.00
C LEU A 487 14.19 -0.92 18.99
N PRO A 488 14.96 -1.82 19.63
CA PRO A 488 16.42 -1.67 19.79
C PRO A 488 17.18 -2.01 18.49
N LEU A 489 16.99 -1.21 17.45
CA LEU A 489 17.63 -1.36 16.13
C LEU A 489 18.64 -0.25 15.82
N GLY A 490 18.91 0.64 16.78
CA GLY A 490 19.90 1.72 16.63
C GLY A 490 19.54 2.74 15.57
N TYR A 491 18.31 3.25 15.62
CA TYR A 491 17.82 4.24 14.66
C TYR A 491 18.61 5.56 14.70
N SER A 492 19.18 5.92 15.84
CA SER A 492 20.04 7.11 15.98
C SER A 492 21.44 6.93 15.36
N ARG A 493 21.86 5.71 15.01
CA ARG A 493 23.16 5.46 14.37
C ARG A 493 23.09 5.70 12.87
N ILE A 494 23.26 6.92 12.43
CA ILE A 494 23.11 7.32 11.00
C ILE A 494 24.03 6.54 10.06
N SER A 495 25.24 6.12 10.52
CA SER A 495 26.15 5.28 9.75
C SER A 495 25.64 3.84 9.54
N ASN A 496 24.69 3.38 10.36
CA ASN A 496 24.03 2.08 10.18
C ASN A 496 22.95 2.16 9.08
N ARG A 497 23.37 2.22 7.82
CA ARG A 497 22.48 2.37 6.65
C ARG A 497 21.57 1.16 6.41
N PHE A 498 21.84 0.04 7.05
CA PHE A 498 21.06 -1.19 6.90
C PHE A 498 20.18 -1.49 8.12
N ILE A 499 20.25 -0.67 9.15
CA ILE A 499 19.44 -0.82 10.39
C ILE A 499 19.50 -2.26 10.94
N LEU A 500 20.70 -2.81 10.97
CA LEU A 500 20.96 -4.11 11.59
C LEU A 500 21.08 -3.93 13.10
N LYS A 501 20.68 -4.98 13.86
CA LYS A 501 20.98 -5.01 15.29
C LYS A 501 22.47 -4.79 15.50
N ALA A 502 22.82 -3.95 16.45
CA ALA A 502 24.18 -3.75 16.90
C ALA A 502 24.73 -5.01 17.59
#